data_33cb4d413b6a1048465ce8cfb2fb40a9
#
_entry.id   33cb4d413b6a1048465ce8cfb2fb40a9
#
_cell.length_a   1.000
_cell.length_b   1.000
_cell.length_c   1.000
_cell.angle_alpha   90.00
_cell.angle_beta   90.00
_cell.angle_gamma   90.00
#
_symmetry.space_group_name_H-M   'P 1'
#
loop_
_entity.id
_entity.type
_entity.pdbx_description
1 polymer ?
#
loop_
_entity_poly.entity_id
_entity_poly.type
_entity_poly.pdbx_seq_one_letter_code
_entity_poly.pdbx_strand_id
1 'polypeptide(L)'
;MISLPEKFLEDVKVILQDEYEEFIDSYNENKTTGLRLNTMKMSKEKFQKLNLFDLEQIPWTNEGFYYDESVCKPGKNPLHEAGVYYLQEPSAMSVVPKLDIQKGDRVLDMCAAPGGKSTYILSQLDDTGLLVSNEINPIRINALGENLERFGARNCIITNTDSTRLRKAFTGYFDKIVIDAPCSGEGMFRKDPVAIQDWTYSKVLECQSIQKEIIRDGYKMLKKGGILVYSTCTFSREENEDVIEEFIAENEGAVLIEKERLWPHKIKGEGHFVAKIQKLDDEDCRVKEMKLKKLNN
;
A
#
# COMPACT_ATOMS: atom_id res chain seq x y z
N MET A 1 -26.12 -13.49 -6.83
CA MET A 1 -25.44 -12.29 -7.40
C MET A 1 -25.20 -11.30 -6.27
N ILE A 2 -24.02 -10.76 -6.17
CA ILE A 2 -23.69 -9.66 -5.23
C ILE A 2 -24.44 -8.42 -5.70
N SER A 3 -25.21 -7.77 -4.81
CA SER A 3 -25.91 -6.52 -5.13
C SER A 3 -24.93 -5.37 -4.93
N LEU A 4 -24.37 -4.83 -6.02
CA LEU A 4 -23.46 -3.68 -5.98
C LEU A 4 -24.26 -2.36 -5.92
N PRO A 5 -23.69 -1.30 -5.30
CA PRO A 5 -24.36 0.00 -5.21
C PRO A 5 -24.60 0.63 -6.60
N GLU A 6 -25.78 1.20 -6.82
CA GLU A 6 -26.18 1.76 -8.12
C GLU A 6 -25.22 2.86 -8.60
N LYS A 7 -24.89 3.80 -7.72
CA LYS A 7 -23.94 4.87 -8.04
C LYS A 7 -22.55 4.37 -8.41
N PHE A 8 -22.05 3.32 -7.75
CA PHE A 8 -20.80 2.66 -8.12
C PHE A 8 -20.85 2.09 -9.54
N LEU A 9 -21.96 1.41 -9.89
CA LEU A 9 -22.14 0.84 -11.23
C LEU A 9 -22.17 1.92 -12.32
N GLU A 10 -22.85 3.04 -12.06
CA GLU A 10 -22.88 4.20 -12.96
C GLU A 10 -21.47 4.75 -13.20
N ASP A 11 -20.68 4.97 -12.14
CA ASP A 11 -19.36 5.57 -12.22
C ASP A 11 -18.37 4.65 -12.96
N VAL A 12 -18.36 3.36 -12.62
CA VAL A 12 -17.51 2.38 -13.31
C VAL A 12 -17.89 2.25 -14.78
N LYS A 13 -19.19 2.31 -15.12
CA LYS A 13 -19.64 2.28 -16.53
C LYS A 13 -19.11 3.46 -17.34
N VAL A 14 -19.05 4.65 -16.73
CA VAL A 14 -18.46 5.85 -17.37
C VAL A 14 -16.96 5.66 -17.58
N ILE A 15 -16.25 5.08 -16.62
CA ILE A 15 -14.79 4.89 -16.68
C ILE A 15 -14.41 3.80 -17.70
N LEU A 16 -15.10 2.67 -17.70
CA LEU A 16 -14.73 1.48 -18.48
C LEU A 16 -15.35 1.42 -19.87
N GLN A 17 -16.49 2.11 -20.10
CA GLN A 17 -17.20 2.11 -21.38
C GLN A 17 -17.44 0.70 -21.93
N ASP A 18 -16.74 0.31 -22.99
CA ASP A 18 -16.90 -1.00 -23.65
C ASP A 18 -16.42 -2.19 -22.78
N GLU A 19 -15.53 -1.95 -21.80
CA GLU A 19 -15.00 -2.99 -20.90
C GLU A 19 -15.89 -3.24 -19.66
N TYR A 20 -16.99 -2.50 -19.53
CA TYR A 20 -17.86 -2.55 -18.35
C TYR A 20 -18.43 -3.95 -18.07
N GLU A 21 -18.92 -4.64 -19.10
CA GLU A 21 -19.52 -5.97 -18.93
C GLU A 21 -18.48 -7.02 -18.48
N GLU A 22 -17.26 -6.98 -19.01
CA GLU A 22 -16.16 -7.86 -18.59
C GLU A 22 -15.79 -7.62 -17.13
N PHE A 23 -15.79 -6.34 -16.70
CA PHE A 23 -15.56 -5.99 -15.31
C PHE A 23 -16.65 -6.54 -14.38
N ILE A 24 -17.93 -6.39 -14.75
CA ILE A 24 -19.04 -6.92 -13.95
C ILE A 24 -18.99 -8.45 -13.87
N ASP A 25 -18.65 -9.11 -14.98
CA ASP A 25 -18.52 -10.56 -15.01
C ASP A 25 -17.42 -11.07 -14.07
N SER A 26 -16.34 -10.28 -13.86
CA SER A 26 -15.27 -10.63 -12.91
C SER A 26 -15.76 -10.80 -11.46
N TYR A 27 -16.91 -10.22 -11.08
CA TYR A 27 -17.51 -10.40 -9.75
C TYR A 27 -18.15 -11.79 -9.57
N ASN A 28 -18.33 -12.55 -10.64
CA ASN A 28 -18.79 -13.94 -10.58
C ASN A 28 -17.63 -14.93 -10.39
N GLU A 29 -16.39 -14.47 -10.51
CA GLU A 29 -15.20 -15.28 -10.31
C GLU A 29 -14.84 -15.42 -8.83
N ASN A 30 -14.05 -16.44 -8.50
CA ASN A 30 -13.51 -16.60 -7.16
C ASN A 30 -12.53 -15.47 -6.81
N LYS A 31 -12.56 -15.04 -5.53
CA LYS A 31 -11.57 -14.09 -5.01
C LYS A 31 -10.15 -14.59 -5.24
N THR A 32 -9.25 -13.66 -5.52
CA THR A 32 -7.85 -13.97 -5.74
C THR A 32 -7.07 -13.95 -4.43
N THR A 33 -6.21 -14.95 -4.23
CA THR A 33 -5.41 -15.09 -3.02
C THR A 33 -3.92 -15.14 -3.36
N GLY A 34 -3.11 -14.49 -2.53
CA GLY A 34 -1.67 -14.43 -2.72
C GLY A 34 -0.89 -14.51 -1.41
N LEU A 35 0.33 -14.97 -1.50
CA LEU A 35 1.33 -14.90 -0.46
C LEU A 35 2.61 -14.23 -0.97
N ARG A 36 3.30 -13.51 -0.10
CA ARG A 36 4.58 -12.87 -0.42
C ARG A 36 5.66 -13.37 0.53
N LEU A 37 6.72 -13.91 -0.04
CA LEU A 37 7.86 -14.44 0.70
C LEU A 37 8.61 -13.35 1.46
N ASN A 38 9.04 -13.67 2.68
CA ASN A 38 9.98 -12.87 3.46
C ASN A 38 11.42 -13.28 3.13
N THR A 39 12.06 -12.54 2.23
CA THR A 39 13.41 -12.84 1.76
C THR A 39 14.49 -12.66 2.83
N MET A 40 14.21 -11.92 3.91
CA MET A 40 15.11 -11.81 5.08
C MET A 40 15.21 -13.12 5.88
N LYS A 41 14.16 -13.97 5.82
CA LYS A 41 14.13 -15.26 6.57
C LYS A 41 14.43 -16.46 5.68
N MET A 42 14.03 -16.42 4.40
CA MET A 42 14.20 -17.56 3.51
C MET A 42 14.34 -17.12 2.06
N SER A 43 15.33 -17.66 1.34
CA SER A 43 15.43 -17.37 -0.09
C SER A 43 14.33 -18.07 -0.89
N LYS A 44 14.00 -17.51 -2.07
CA LYS A 44 12.98 -18.02 -2.97
C LYS A 44 13.24 -19.49 -3.36
N GLU A 45 14.49 -19.81 -3.66
CA GLU A 45 14.90 -21.17 -4.08
C GLU A 45 14.70 -22.19 -2.93
N LYS A 46 15.00 -21.79 -1.69
CA LYS A 46 14.76 -22.65 -0.52
C LYS A 46 13.28 -22.87 -0.30
N PHE A 47 12.48 -21.79 -0.40
CA PHE A 47 11.04 -21.88 -0.21
C PHE A 47 10.38 -22.77 -1.26
N GLN A 48 10.73 -22.61 -2.53
CA GLN A 48 10.20 -23.44 -3.62
C GLN A 48 10.59 -24.91 -3.47
N LYS A 49 11.80 -25.22 -3.00
CA LYS A 49 12.24 -26.61 -2.73
C LYS A 49 11.44 -27.31 -1.65
N LEU A 50 10.79 -26.58 -0.74
CA LEU A 50 9.91 -27.17 0.28
C LEU A 50 8.66 -27.80 -0.35
N ASN A 51 8.26 -27.33 -1.54
CA ASN A 51 7.10 -27.81 -2.31
C ASN A 51 5.83 -27.98 -1.45
N LEU A 52 5.55 -26.99 -0.59
CA LEU A 52 4.47 -27.04 0.40
C LEU A 52 3.10 -26.70 -0.19
N PHE A 53 3.10 -25.89 -1.25
CA PHE A 53 1.90 -25.36 -1.89
C PHE A 53 2.09 -25.38 -3.39
N ASP A 54 0.99 -25.54 -4.13
CA ASP A 54 0.97 -25.29 -5.57
C ASP A 54 0.90 -23.78 -5.78
N LEU A 55 2.02 -23.19 -6.23
CA LEU A 55 2.22 -21.74 -6.31
C LEU A 55 2.50 -21.31 -7.75
N GLU A 56 1.76 -20.27 -8.19
CA GLU A 56 1.99 -19.59 -9.45
C GLU A 56 2.63 -18.22 -9.18
N GLN A 57 3.66 -17.84 -9.96
CA GLN A 57 4.33 -16.54 -9.78
C GLN A 57 3.40 -15.36 -10.13
N ILE A 58 3.33 -14.35 -9.24
CA ILE A 58 2.67 -13.07 -9.56
C ILE A 58 3.60 -12.23 -10.44
N PRO A 59 3.15 -11.76 -11.64
CA PRO A 59 4.03 -11.18 -12.66
C PRO A 59 4.76 -9.90 -12.24
N TRP A 60 4.16 -9.09 -11.35
CA TRP A 60 4.69 -7.77 -10.95
C TRP A 60 5.50 -7.76 -9.65
N THR A 61 5.82 -8.93 -9.13
CA THR A 61 6.68 -9.07 -7.93
C THR A 61 7.51 -10.34 -8.01
N ASN A 62 8.75 -10.27 -7.54
CA ASN A 62 9.65 -11.45 -7.52
C ASN A 62 9.34 -12.40 -6.36
N GLU A 63 8.76 -11.89 -5.28
CA GLU A 63 8.53 -12.60 -4.02
C GLU A 63 7.08 -13.06 -3.83
N GLY A 64 6.16 -12.63 -4.72
CA GLY A 64 4.73 -12.89 -4.64
C GLY A 64 4.30 -14.10 -5.46
N PHE A 65 3.38 -14.88 -4.87
CA PHE A 65 2.81 -16.06 -5.50
C PHE A 65 1.31 -16.11 -5.30
N TYR A 66 0.58 -16.55 -6.32
CA TYR A 66 -0.80 -16.98 -6.20
C TYR A 66 -0.86 -18.35 -5.54
N TYR A 67 -1.95 -18.61 -4.81
CA TYR A 67 -2.32 -19.93 -4.33
C TYR A 67 -3.84 -20.11 -4.39
N ASP A 68 -4.30 -21.36 -4.44
CA ASP A 68 -5.70 -21.71 -4.41
C ASP A 68 -6.12 -22.05 -2.97
N GLU A 69 -7.01 -21.22 -2.39
CA GLU A 69 -7.50 -21.41 -1.02
C GLU A 69 -8.36 -22.68 -0.87
N SER A 70 -8.93 -23.23 -1.95
CA SER A 70 -9.67 -24.48 -1.95
C SER A 70 -8.75 -25.71 -1.81
N VAL A 71 -7.51 -25.58 -2.27
CA VAL A 71 -6.49 -26.66 -2.29
C VAL A 71 -5.60 -26.59 -1.03
N CYS A 72 -5.18 -25.39 -0.63
CA CYS A 72 -4.27 -25.21 0.49
C CYS A 72 -4.66 -24.01 1.37
N LYS A 73 -4.23 -24.04 2.62
CA LYS A 73 -4.50 -22.98 3.62
C LYS A 73 -3.20 -22.47 4.24
N PRO A 74 -2.41 -21.65 3.51
CA PRO A 74 -1.12 -21.15 3.99
C PRO A 74 -1.21 -20.44 5.34
N GLY A 75 -2.30 -19.74 5.65
CA GLY A 75 -2.52 -19.09 6.94
C GLY A 75 -2.55 -20.01 8.16
N LYS A 76 -2.71 -21.33 7.95
CA LYS A 76 -2.66 -22.34 9.02
C LYS A 76 -1.31 -23.06 9.10
N ASN A 77 -0.36 -22.74 8.24
CA ASN A 77 0.95 -23.37 8.22
C ASN A 77 1.88 -22.72 9.25
N PRO A 78 2.68 -23.49 10.03
CA PRO A 78 3.63 -22.93 10.98
C PRO A 78 4.61 -21.90 10.40
N LEU A 79 4.96 -21.99 9.13
CA LEU A 79 5.82 -21.00 8.46
C LEU A 79 5.17 -19.62 8.34
N HIS A 80 3.82 -19.54 8.33
CA HIS A 80 3.11 -18.27 8.42
C HIS A 80 3.33 -17.61 9.79
N GLU A 81 3.16 -18.37 10.87
CA GLU A 81 3.42 -17.88 12.23
C GLU A 81 4.89 -17.53 12.43
N ALA A 82 5.79 -18.28 11.80
CA ALA A 82 7.23 -17.97 11.79
C ALA A 82 7.60 -16.74 10.93
N GLY A 83 6.62 -16.12 10.25
CA GLY A 83 6.83 -14.93 9.40
C GLY A 83 7.69 -15.18 8.19
N VAL A 84 7.68 -16.40 7.64
CA VAL A 84 8.41 -16.75 6.41
C VAL A 84 7.72 -16.18 5.18
N TYR A 85 6.43 -15.92 5.25
CA TYR A 85 5.65 -15.21 4.23
C TYR A 85 4.49 -14.43 4.86
N TYR A 86 3.98 -13.46 4.10
CA TYR A 86 2.81 -12.64 4.41
C TYR A 86 1.67 -13.00 3.44
N LEU A 87 0.45 -13.14 3.93
CA LEU A 87 -0.73 -13.29 3.06
C LEU A 87 -1.17 -11.90 2.60
N GLN A 88 -1.08 -11.64 1.32
CA GLN A 88 -1.38 -10.35 0.73
C GLN A 88 -2.17 -10.51 -0.56
N GLU A 89 -3.07 -9.59 -0.79
CA GLU A 89 -3.80 -9.49 -2.04
C GLU A 89 -2.81 -9.20 -3.19
N PRO A 90 -2.89 -9.93 -4.33
CA PRO A 90 -1.92 -9.82 -5.40
C PRO A 90 -1.76 -8.43 -5.99
N SER A 91 -2.85 -7.69 -6.27
CA SER A 91 -2.73 -6.34 -6.85
C SER A 91 -2.07 -5.34 -5.87
N ALA A 92 -2.28 -5.48 -4.55
CA ALA A 92 -1.61 -4.68 -3.54
C ALA A 92 -0.09 -4.91 -3.48
N MET A 93 0.40 -6.05 -3.99
CA MET A 93 1.85 -6.31 -4.08
C MET A 93 2.54 -5.48 -5.18
N SER A 94 1.81 -4.86 -6.11
CA SER A 94 2.37 -4.02 -7.17
C SER A 94 2.94 -2.69 -6.67
N VAL A 95 2.52 -2.24 -5.48
CA VAL A 95 2.78 -0.88 -4.99
C VAL A 95 4.25 -0.68 -4.58
N VAL A 96 4.77 -1.56 -3.72
CA VAL A 96 6.12 -1.40 -3.16
C VAL A 96 7.24 -1.48 -4.21
N PRO A 97 7.19 -2.34 -5.25
CA PRO A 97 8.19 -2.34 -6.31
C PRO A 97 8.34 -0.99 -7.02
N LYS A 98 7.27 -0.17 -7.11
CA LYS A 98 7.31 1.15 -7.76
C LYS A 98 8.07 2.22 -6.95
N LEU A 99 8.37 1.96 -5.68
CA LEU A 99 9.22 2.84 -4.86
C LEU A 99 10.70 2.82 -5.30
N ASP A 100 11.16 1.77 -5.98
CA ASP A 100 12.57 1.58 -6.35
C ASP A 100 13.49 1.72 -5.13
N ILE A 101 13.20 1.00 -4.05
CA ILE A 101 13.92 1.08 -2.78
C ILE A 101 15.37 0.65 -2.98
N GLN A 102 16.30 1.47 -2.48
CA GLN A 102 17.72 1.16 -2.46
C GLN A 102 18.17 0.86 -1.03
N LYS A 103 19.24 0.07 -0.91
CA LYS A 103 19.85 -0.19 0.41
C LYS A 103 20.29 1.13 1.05
N GLY A 104 19.92 1.34 2.30
CA GLY A 104 20.21 2.54 3.06
C GLY A 104 19.14 3.63 2.97
N ASP A 105 18.09 3.48 2.16
CA ASP A 105 17.00 4.44 2.07
C ASP A 105 16.26 4.63 3.41
N ARG A 106 15.78 5.83 3.63
CA ARG A 106 14.81 6.16 4.67
C ARG A 106 13.41 6.16 4.05
N VAL A 107 12.60 5.21 4.46
CA VAL A 107 11.29 4.99 3.87
C VAL A 107 10.19 5.27 4.89
N LEU A 108 9.12 5.95 4.48
CA LEU A 108 7.89 6.12 5.26
C LEU A 108 6.77 5.30 4.63
N ASP A 109 6.11 4.46 5.44
CA ASP A 109 4.80 3.91 5.16
C ASP A 109 3.78 4.69 6.00
N MET A 110 2.98 5.53 5.34
CA MET A 110 2.22 6.59 6.01
C MET A 110 0.89 6.12 6.57
N CYS A 111 0.30 5.05 6.01
CA CYS A 111 -0.96 4.43 6.41
C CYS A 111 -0.76 2.91 6.50
N ALA A 112 0.10 2.48 7.45
CA ALA A 112 0.81 1.22 7.36
C ALA A 112 0.00 -0.03 7.74
N ALA A 113 -1.02 0.11 8.62
CA ALA A 113 -1.73 -1.07 9.12
C ALA A 113 -2.55 -1.79 8.04
N PRO A 114 -2.53 -3.10 8.04
CA PRO A 114 -1.98 -4.04 9.04
C PRO A 114 -0.50 -4.40 8.85
N GLY A 115 0.25 -3.82 7.88
CA GLY A 115 1.69 -4.04 7.73
C GLY A 115 2.11 -4.76 6.44
N GLY A 116 1.20 -4.98 5.50
CA GLY A 116 1.50 -5.65 4.24
C GLY A 116 2.56 -4.94 3.40
N LYS A 117 2.48 -3.61 3.27
CA LYS A 117 3.46 -2.80 2.56
C LYS A 117 4.72 -2.59 3.40
N SER A 118 4.58 -2.28 4.70
CA SER A 118 5.71 -2.15 5.63
C SER A 118 6.62 -3.38 5.65
N THR A 119 6.05 -4.58 5.74
CA THR A 119 6.84 -5.84 5.72
C THR A 119 7.50 -6.09 4.36
N TYR A 120 6.91 -5.62 3.26
CA TYR A 120 7.54 -5.69 1.95
C TYR A 120 8.72 -4.72 1.84
N ILE A 121 8.55 -3.49 2.31
CA ILE A 121 9.62 -2.48 2.36
C ILE A 121 10.82 -3.00 3.15
N LEU A 122 10.60 -3.62 4.32
CA LEU A 122 11.68 -4.23 5.10
C LEU A 122 12.47 -5.27 4.31
N SER A 123 11.78 -6.13 3.56
CA SER A 123 12.45 -7.12 2.71
C SER A 123 13.31 -6.48 1.63
N GLN A 124 12.90 -5.33 1.10
CA GLN A 124 13.68 -4.58 0.09
C GLN A 124 14.87 -3.82 0.70
N LEU A 125 14.71 -3.30 1.92
CA LEU A 125 15.79 -2.63 2.66
C LEU A 125 16.89 -3.60 3.11
N ASP A 126 16.59 -4.88 3.27
CA ASP A 126 17.54 -5.95 3.61
C ASP A 126 18.41 -5.59 4.84
N ASP A 127 17.75 -5.27 5.97
CA ASP A 127 18.35 -4.83 7.23
C ASP A 127 19.21 -3.53 7.13
N THR A 128 19.09 -2.77 6.05
CA THR A 128 19.75 -1.46 5.88
C THR A 128 18.76 -0.31 5.93
N GLY A 129 19.23 0.93 6.08
CA GLY A 129 18.35 2.11 6.09
C GLY A 129 17.39 2.15 7.28
N LEU A 130 16.24 2.78 7.09
CA LEU A 130 15.23 2.95 8.12
C LEU A 130 13.83 2.91 7.53
N LEU A 131 12.95 2.12 8.12
CA LEU A 131 11.51 2.21 7.88
C LEU A 131 10.83 2.97 9.04
N VAL A 132 10.00 3.94 8.72
CA VAL A 132 9.02 4.51 9.65
C VAL A 132 7.64 4.06 9.17
N SER A 133 6.91 3.33 10.01
CA SER A 133 5.55 2.86 9.74
C SER A 133 4.57 3.59 10.63
N ASN A 134 3.69 4.39 10.03
CA ASN A 134 2.70 5.15 10.76
C ASN A 134 1.29 4.59 10.59
N GLU A 135 0.52 4.58 11.66
CA GLU A 135 -0.91 4.28 11.65
C GLU A 135 -1.63 5.22 12.60
N ILE A 136 -2.64 5.95 12.11
CA ILE A 136 -3.41 6.90 12.92
C ILE A 136 -4.36 6.19 13.89
N ASN A 137 -4.88 5.02 13.50
CA ASN A 137 -5.84 4.28 14.29
C ASN A 137 -5.15 3.50 15.43
N PRO A 138 -5.46 3.82 16.72
CA PRO A 138 -4.79 3.21 17.87
C PRO A 138 -5.13 1.72 18.07
N ILE A 139 -6.12 1.18 17.36
CA ILE A 139 -6.46 -0.25 17.41
C ILE A 139 -5.68 -0.99 16.32
N ARG A 140 -5.68 -0.46 15.10
CA ARG A 140 -5.01 -1.09 13.96
C ARG A 140 -3.49 -1.15 14.10
N ILE A 141 -2.90 -0.21 14.85
CA ILE A 141 -1.45 -0.19 15.10
C ILE A 141 -0.94 -1.45 15.83
N ASN A 142 -1.78 -2.13 16.61
CA ASN A 142 -1.40 -3.38 17.27
C ASN A 142 -1.12 -4.47 16.24
N ALA A 143 -2.00 -4.65 15.25
CA ALA A 143 -1.79 -5.60 14.17
C ALA A 143 -0.55 -5.26 13.32
N LEU A 144 -0.25 -3.97 13.12
CA LEU A 144 0.98 -3.53 12.47
C LEU A 144 2.22 -3.98 13.27
N GLY A 145 2.22 -3.72 14.58
CA GLY A 145 3.31 -4.12 15.48
C GLY A 145 3.56 -5.63 15.47
N GLU A 146 2.50 -6.42 15.65
CA GLU A 146 2.57 -7.89 15.61
C GLU A 146 3.11 -8.43 14.28
N ASN A 147 2.69 -7.86 13.15
CA ASN A 147 3.15 -8.28 11.84
C ASN A 147 4.62 -7.90 11.60
N LEU A 148 5.06 -6.72 12.01
CA LEU A 148 6.45 -6.30 11.90
C LEU A 148 7.37 -7.16 12.79
N GLU A 149 6.97 -7.43 14.02
CA GLU A 149 7.69 -8.31 14.93
C GLU A 149 7.78 -9.73 14.37
N ARG A 150 6.65 -10.30 13.93
CA ARG A 150 6.59 -11.63 13.31
C ARG A 150 7.47 -11.72 12.06
N PHE A 151 7.59 -10.64 11.29
CA PHE A 151 8.47 -10.56 10.13
C PHE A 151 9.95 -10.44 10.49
N GLY A 152 10.28 -10.04 11.73
CA GLY A 152 11.64 -9.88 12.23
C GLY A 152 12.24 -8.51 11.93
N ALA A 153 11.41 -7.46 11.97
CA ALA A 153 11.84 -6.07 11.77
C ALA A 153 12.92 -5.66 12.79
N ARG A 154 14.02 -5.06 12.33
CA ARG A 154 15.13 -4.58 13.17
C ARG A 154 15.36 -3.08 13.02
N ASN A 155 15.15 -2.55 11.84
CA ASN A 155 15.38 -1.17 11.44
C ASN A 155 14.05 -0.43 11.16
N CYS A 156 13.08 -0.59 12.06
CA CYS A 156 11.75 -0.02 11.93
C CYS A 156 11.34 0.77 13.17
N ILE A 157 10.69 1.92 12.95
CA ILE A 157 10.03 2.73 13.99
C ILE A 157 8.53 2.74 13.69
N ILE A 158 7.72 2.41 14.68
CA ILE A 158 6.26 2.51 14.59
C ILE A 158 5.82 3.82 15.24
N THR A 159 4.96 4.57 14.55
CA THR A 159 4.37 5.82 15.07
C THR A 159 2.84 5.75 15.01
N ASN A 160 2.19 6.35 16.02
CA ASN A 160 0.73 6.49 16.05
C ASN A 160 0.37 7.97 16.09
N THR A 161 0.26 8.59 14.92
CA THR A 161 0.01 10.04 14.84
C THR A 161 -0.62 10.44 13.51
N ASP A 162 -1.16 11.64 13.44
CA ASP A 162 -1.67 12.25 12.22
C ASP A 162 -0.56 12.74 11.28
N SER A 163 -0.91 12.95 10.01
CA SER A 163 0.02 13.36 8.95
C SER A 163 0.68 14.72 9.22
N THR A 164 -0.05 15.65 9.81
CA THR A 164 0.45 17.00 10.13
C THR A 164 1.55 16.96 11.19
N ARG A 165 1.41 16.11 12.21
CA ARG A 165 2.47 15.93 13.23
C ARG A 165 3.68 15.22 12.67
N LEU A 166 3.48 14.18 11.83
CA LEU A 166 4.56 13.52 11.10
C LEU A 166 5.34 14.53 10.25
N ARG A 167 4.64 15.34 9.46
CA ARG A 167 5.27 16.38 8.63
C ARG A 167 6.13 17.34 9.44
N LYS A 168 5.65 17.78 10.60
CA LYS A 168 6.42 18.68 11.49
C LYS A 168 7.73 18.05 11.99
N ALA A 169 7.73 16.71 12.18
CA ALA A 169 8.89 15.97 12.66
C ALA A 169 9.88 15.60 11.54
N PHE A 170 9.39 15.37 10.32
CA PHE A 170 10.15 14.71 9.26
C PHE A 170 10.21 15.49 7.93
N THR A 171 10.01 16.81 7.91
CA THR A 171 10.10 17.62 6.68
C THR A 171 11.42 17.34 5.95
N GLY A 172 11.35 16.97 4.66
CA GLY A 172 12.52 16.70 3.81
C GLY A 172 13.43 15.55 4.29
N TYR A 173 12.88 14.55 4.98
CA TYR A 173 13.66 13.51 5.63
C TYR A 173 13.75 12.20 4.86
N PHE A 174 12.69 11.78 4.16
CA PHE A 174 12.58 10.48 3.54
C PHE A 174 13.05 10.47 2.09
N ASP A 175 13.69 9.38 1.69
CA ASP A 175 14.07 9.10 0.30
C ASP A 175 12.89 8.53 -0.47
N LYS A 176 12.04 7.74 0.20
CA LYS A 176 10.85 7.09 -0.37
C LYS A 176 9.67 7.20 0.59
N ILE A 177 8.48 7.41 0.03
CA ILE A 177 7.23 7.44 0.79
C ILE A 177 6.18 6.61 0.06
N VAL A 178 5.51 5.71 0.78
CA VAL A 178 4.28 5.06 0.32
C VAL A 178 3.09 5.59 1.09
N ILE A 179 2.03 5.89 0.36
CA ILE A 179 0.72 6.28 0.89
C ILE A 179 -0.30 5.29 0.33
N ASP A 180 -0.55 4.21 1.09
CA ASP A 180 -1.70 3.35 0.84
C ASP A 180 -2.90 3.98 1.52
N ALA A 181 -3.53 4.90 0.79
CA ALA A 181 -4.44 5.86 1.38
C ALA A 181 -5.74 5.19 1.89
N PRO A 182 -6.30 5.67 3.02
CA PRO A 182 -7.64 5.27 3.41
C PRO A 182 -8.61 5.63 2.27
N CYS A 183 -9.44 4.68 1.84
CA CYS A 183 -10.30 4.82 0.68
C CYS A 183 -11.66 4.15 0.90
N SER A 184 -12.59 4.36 -0.03
CA SER A 184 -13.93 3.75 0.00
C SER A 184 -13.92 2.22 -0.11
N GLY A 185 -12.83 1.63 -0.66
CA GLY A 185 -12.57 0.19 -0.62
C GLY A 185 -13.34 -0.62 -1.66
N GLU A 186 -13.65 -0.09 -2.82
CA GLU A 186 -14.45 -0.75 -3.87
C GLU A 186 -13.80 -2.05 -4.40
N GLY A 187 -12.47 -2.13 -4.42
CA GLY A 187 -11.74 -3.36 -4.74
C GLY A 187 -11.88 -4.46 -3.68
N MET A 188 -12.52 -4.17 -2.54
CA MET A 188 -12.81 -5.17 -1.52
C MET A 188 -14.19 -5.82 -1.67
N PHE A 189 -15.05 -5.33 -2.56
CA PHE A 189 -16.43 -5.79 -2.69
C PHE A 189 -16.56 -7.29 -2.95
N ARG A 190 -15.65 -7.87 -3.74
CA ARG A 190 -15.62 -9.31 -4.01
C ARG A 190 -15.16 -10.15 -2.80
N LYS A 191 -14.36 -9.56 -1.90
CA LYS A 191 -13.80 -10.24 -0.72
C LYS A 191 -14.64 -10.08 0.52
N ASP A 192 -15.23 -8.91 0.71
CA ASP A 192 -15.88 -8.52 1.95
C ASP A 192 -17.25 -7.89 1.68
N PRO A 193 -18.35 -8.64 1.89
CA PRO A 193 -19.69 -8.09 1.74
C PRO A 193 -19.99 -6.90 2.64
N VAL A 194 -19.28 -6.73 3.78
CA VAL A 194 -19.44 -5.58 4.67
C VAL A 194 -18.94 -4.31 3.97
N ALA A 195 -17.90 -4.39 3.14
CA ALA A 195 -17.42 -3.26 2.37
C ALA A 195 -18.51 -2.68 1.44
N ILE A 196 -19.38 -3.54 0.88
CA ILE A 196 -20.51 -3.09 0.05
C ILE A 196 -21.57 -2.37 0.90
N GLN A 197 -21.87 -2.90 2.09
CA GLN A 197 -22.89 -2.34 2.99
C GLN A 197 -22.45 -0.98 3.55
N ASP A 198 -21.17 -0.83 3.84
CA ASP A 198 -20.59 0.39 4.39
C ASP A 198 -20.25 1.45 3.32
N TRP A 199 -20.36 1.10 2.04
CA TRP A 199 -20.05 2.00 0.96
C TRP A 199 -21.17 3.03 0.73
N THR A 200 -20.79 4.29 0.61
CA THR A 200 -21.65 5.39 0.17
C THR A 200 -20.83 6.38 -0.64
N TYR A 201 -21.47 7.10 -1.55
CA TYR A 201 -20.78 8.17 -2.29
C TYR A 201 -20.26 9.29 -1.38
N SER A 202 -20.95 9.57 -0.26
CA SER A 202 -20.44 10.50 0.76
C SER A 202 -19.10 10.04 1.33
N LYS A 203 -18.92 8.74 1.58
CA LYS A 203 -17.65 8.17 2.05
C LYS A 203 -16.54 8.32 1.00
N VAL A 204 -16.85 8.20 -0.29
CA VAL A 204 -15.89 8.47 -1.38
C VAL A 204 -15.35 9.91 -1.26
N LEU A 205 -16.24 10.91 -1.11
CA LEU A 205 -15.86 12.32 -0.99
C LEU A 205 -15.10 12.63 0.33
N GLU A 206 -15.47 11.99 1.42
CA GLU A 206 -14.74 12.09 2.70
C GLU A 206 -13.33 11.54 2.57
N CYS A 207 -13.17 10.36 1.96
CA CYS A 207 -11.87 9.77 1.69
C CYS A 207 -11.03 10.66 0.77
N GLN A 208 -11.60 11.19 -0.31
CA GLN A 208 -10.94 12.13 -1.19
C GLN A 208 -10.35 13.33 -0.43
N SER A 209 -11.15 13.94 0.47
CA SER A 209 -10.67 15.07 1.27
C SER A 209 -9.47 14.72 2.14
N ILE A 210 -9.51 13.57 2.81
CA ILE A 210 -8.40 13.06 3.63
C ILE A 210 -7.17 12.77 2.76
N GLN A 211 -7.36 12.14 1.60
CA GLN A 211 -6.29 11.78 0.67
C GLN A 211 -5.54 13.00 0.15
N LYS A 212 -6.27 14.10 -0.18
CA LYS A 212 -5.68 15.39 -0.58
C LYS A 212 -4.78 15.99 0.51
N GLU A 213 -5.16 15.85 1.77
CA GLU A 213 -4.32 16.33 2.89
C GLU A 213 -3.08 15.45 3.08
N ILE A 214 -3.28 14.13 3.09
CA ILE A 214 -2.20 13.16 3.33
C ILE A 214 -1.12 13.23 2.25
N ILE A 215 -1.49 13.35 0.96
CA ILE A 215 -0.50 13.42 -0.12
C ILE A 215 0.33 14.70 -0.04
N ARG A 216 -0.29 15.86 0.30
CA ARG A 216 0.43 17.13 0.51
C ARG A 216 1.40 17.04 1.68
N ASP A 217 1.00 16.42 2.78
CA ASP A 217 1.86 16.21 3.94
C ASP A 217 3.01 15.24 3.63
N GLY A 218 2.72 14.14 2.93
CA GLY A 218 3.72 13.17 2.47
C GLY A 218 4.78 13.81 1.59
N TYR A 219 4.37 14.57 0.60
CA TYR A 219 5.29 15.24 -0.32
C TYR A 219 6.26 16.20 0.39
N LYS A 220 5.80 16.92 1.43
CA LYS A 220 6.66 17.80 2.24
C LYS A 220 7.69 17.05 3.07
N MET A 221 7.46 15.79 3.39
CA MET A 221 8.41 14.93 4.09
C MET A 221 9.44 14.29 3.16
N LEU A 222 9.20 14.33 1.86
CA LEU A 222 10.09 13.76 0.84
C LEU A 222 11.28 14.70 0.58
N LYS A 223 12.48 14.13 0.44
CA LYS A 223 13.67 14.85 -0.05
C LYS A 223 13.53 15.19 -1.52
N LYS A 224 14.33 16.16 -1.99
CA LYS A 224 14.57 16.36 -3.42
C LYS A 224 15.11 15.09 -4.07
N GLY A 225 14.58 14.75 -5.23
CA GLY A 225 14.88 13.51 -5.96
C GLY A 225 14.18 12.27 -5.41
N GLY A 226 13.50 12.38 -4.27
CA GLY A 226 12.77 11.28 -3.65
C GLY A 226 11.53 10.85 -4.45
N ILE A 227 11.02 9.65 -4.13
CA ILE A 227 9.84 9.04 -4.78
C ILE A 227 8.71 8.88 -3.76
N LEU A 228 7.54 9.35 -4.15
CA LEU A 228 6.28 9.09 -3.47
C LEU A 228 5.42 8.16 -4.33
N VAL A 229 4.93 7.08 -3.74
CA VAL A 229 3.95 6.19 -4.37
C VAL A 229 2.64 6.31 -3.60
N TYR A 230 1.61 6.79 -4.30
CA TYR A 230 0.24 6.85 -3.82
C TYR A 230 -0.54 5.64 -4.33
N SER A 231 -1.34 5.01 -3.48
CA SER A 231 -2.17 3.87 -3.87
C SER A 231 -3.49 3.83 -3.12
N THR A 232 -4.50 3.22 -3.75
CA THR A 232 -5.80 2.91 -3.15
C THR A 232 -6.30 1.55 -3.65
N CYS A 233 -7.19 0.93 -2.89
CA CYS A 233 -7.95 -0.23 -3.34
C CYS A 233 -9.38 0.16 -3.78
N THR A 234 -9.55 1.29 -4.45
CA THR A 234 -10.84 1.74 -4.97
C THR A 234 -10.76 2.03 -6.48
N PHE A 235 -11.91 2.07 -7.15
CA PHE A 235 -12.02 2.40 -8.57
C PHE A 235 -12.54 3.83 -8.79
N SER A 236 -12.94 4.54 -7.74
CA SER A 236 -13.42 5.91 -7.81
C SER A 236 -12.39 6.84 -8.47
N ARG A 237 -12.82 7.64 -9.42
CA ARG A 237 -11.99 8.68 -10.05
C ARG A 237 -11.66 9.79 -9.04
N GLU A 238 -12.63 10.12 -8.18
CA GLU A 238 -12.51 11.13 -7.16
C GLU A 238 -11.35 10.86 -6.20
N GLU A 239 -11.19 9.59 -5.81
CA GLU A 239 -10.13 9.17 -4.86
C GLU A 239 -8.79 8.89 -5.54
N ASN A 240 -8.76 8.78 -6.86
CA ASN A 240 -7.61 8.38 -7.65
C ASN A 240 -7.09 9.55 -8.50
N GLU A 241 -7.57 9.66 -9.75
CA GLU A 241 -7.06 10.65 -10.69
C GLU A 241 -7.25 12.08 -10.22
N ASP A 242 -8.42 12.42 -9.66
CA ASP A 242 -8.71 13.78 -9.25
C ASP A 242 -7.80 14.24 -8.09
N VAL A 243 -7.44 13.32 -7.18
CA VAL A 243 -6.45 13.61 -6.12
C VAL A 243 -5.07 13.89 -6.72
N ILE A 244 -4.62 13.06 -7.66
CA ILE A 244 -3.29 13.18 -8.26
C ILE A 244 -3.22 14.40 -9.18
N GLU A 245 -4.24 14.63 -10.01
CA GLU A 245 -4.29 15.74 -10.98
C GLU A 245 -4.30 17.08 -10.23
N GLU A 246 -5.11 17.23 -9.17
CA GLU A 246 -5.11 18.43 -8.33
C GLU A 246 -3.76 18.63 -7.65
N PHE A 247 -3.19 17.57 -7.04
CA PHE A 247 -1.91 17.64 -6.36
C PHE A 247 -0.77 18.08 -7.30
N ILE A 248 -0.69 17.53 -8.51
CA ILE A 248 0.33 17.89 -9.51
C ILE A 248 0.14 19.32 -9.98
N ALA A 249 -1.10 19.78 -10.20
CA ALA A 249 -1.40 21.15 -10.61
C ALA A 249 -1.00 22.20 -9.56
N GLU A 250 -1.05 21.84 -8.27
CA GLU A 250 -0.67 22.72 -7.15
C GLU A 250 0.84 22.73 -6.85
N ASN A 251 1.63 21.77 -7.36
CA ASN A 251 3.03 21.57 -6.98
C ASN A 251 3.92 21.44 -8.22
N GLU A 252 4.50 22.56 -8.69
CA GLU A 252 5.34 22.61 -9.90
C GLU A 252 6.57 21.68 -9.83
N GLY A 253 7.09 21.40 -8.62
CA GLY A 253 8.20 20.48 -8.39
C GLY A 253 7.79 18.99 -8.35
N ALA A 254 6.51 18.67 -8.42
CA ALA A 254 6.02 17.31 -8.42
C ALA A 254 5.82 16.78 -9.85
N VAL A 255 6.52 15.72 -10.21
CA VAL A 255 6.43 15.09 -11.54
C VAL A 255 5.78 13.73 -11.42
N LEU A 256 4.65 13.55 -12.09
CA LEU A 256 4.00 12.26 -12.24
C LEU A 256 4.82 11.40 -13.22
N ILE A 257 5.44 10.34 -12.71
CA ILE A 257 6.28 9.42 -13.51
C ILE A 257 5.42 8.32 -14.14
N GLU A 258 4.48 7.78 -13.36
CA GLU A 258 3.66 6.64 -13.76
C GLU A 258 2.32 6.70 -13.05
N LYS A 259 1.26 6.28 -13.74
CA LYS A 259 -0.10 6.10 -13.20
C LYS A 259 -0.69 4.84 -13.81
N GLU A 260 -1.21 3.93 -12.98
CA GLU A 260 -1.75 2.64 -13.42
C GLU A 260 -3.00 2.25 -12.62
N ARG A 261 -3.96 1.64 -13.30
CA ARG A 261 -5.10 0.93 -12.71
C ARG A 261 -4.98 -0.55 -13.00
N LEU A 262 -4.99 -1.33 -11.96
CA LEU A 262 -5.06 -2.78 -12.01
C LEU A 262 -6.53 -3.19 -11.91
N TRP A 263 -7.13 -3.58 -13.00
CA TRP A 263 -8.54 -3.95 -13.07
C TRP A 263 -8.73 -5.47 -12.92
N PRO A 264 -9.71 -5.95 -12.12
CA PRO A 264 -9.90 -7.39 -11.86
C PRO A 264 -10.23 -8.23 -13.10
N HIS A 265 -10.81 -7.65 -14.16
CA HIS A 265 -11.05 -8.32 -15.43
C HIS A 265 -9.80 -8.40 -16.34
N LYS A 266 -8.73 -7.63 -16.03
CA LYS A 266 -7.47 -7.64 -16.79
C LYS A 266 -6.35 -8.39 -16.10
N ILE A 267 -6.43 -8.52 -14.77
CA ILE A 267 -5.40 -9.17 -13.98
C ILE A 267 -6.02 -10.16 -13.00
N LYS A 268 -5.24 -11.11 -12.56
CA LYS A 268 -5.60 -12.00 -11.46
C LYS A 268 -5.37 -11.28 -10.12
N GLY A 269 -6.35 -10.44 -9.72
CA GLY A 269 -6.31 -9.58 -8.53
C GLY A 269 -7.65 -8.88 -8.28
N GLU A 270 -7.79 -8.22 -7.12
CA GLU A 270 -9.05 -7.54 -6.73
C GLU A 270 -9.12 -6.10 -7.25
N GLY A 271 -8.02 -5.58 -7.72
CA GLY A 271 -7.92 -4.22 -8.24
C GLY A 271 -7.17 -3.27 -7.32
N HIS A 272 -6.44 -2.35 -7.96
CA HIS A 272 -5.64 -1.33 -7.26
C HIS A 272 -5.40 -0.13 -8.17
N PHE A 273 -5.24 1.05 -7.58
CA PHE A 273 -4.72 2.22 -8.26
C PHE A 273 -3.35 2.56 -7.71
N VAL A 274 -2.40 2.92 -8.57
CA VAL A 274 -1.06 3.32 -8.17
C VAL A 274 -0.61 4.52 -8.98
N ALA A 275 -0.05 5.54 -8.31
CA ALA A 275 0.61 6.68 -8.94
C ALA A 275 2.00 6.89 -8.32
N LYS A 276 3.02 7.02 -9.17
CA LYS A 276 4.42 7.27 -8.80
C LYS A 276 4.77 8.72 -9.11
N ILE A 277 5.21 9.45 -8.10
CA ILE A 277 5.53 10.87 -8.18
C ILE A 277 6.97 11.07 -7.73
N GLN A 278 7.73 11.89 -8.46
CA GLN A 278 9.07 12.31 -8.08
C GLN A 278 9.07 13.78 -7.66
N LYS A 279 9.83 14.09 -6.61
CA LYS A 279 10.06 15.47 -6.14
C LYS A 279 11.32 16.05 -6.76
N LEU A 280 11.20 17.14 -7.50
CA LEU A 280 12.34 17.81 -8.16
C LEU A 280 12.79 19.09 -7.46
N ASP A 281 11.95 19.72 -6.66
CA ASP A 281 12.23 20.97 -5.95
C ASP A 281 12.89 20.76 -4.58
N ASP A 282 13.62 21.77 -4.12
CA ASP A 282 14.08 21.89 -2.75
C ASP A 282 13.07 22.72 -1.96
N GLU A 283 12.32 22.09 -1.05
CA GLU A 283 11.77 22.84 0.07
C GLU A 283 12.88 23.13 1.07
N ASP A 284 12.96 24.36 1.59
CA ASP A 284 13.90 24.75 2.63
C ASP A 284 13.87 23.77 3.80
N CYS A 285 14.78 22.81 3.80
CA CYS A 285 14.96 21.85 4.89
C CYS A 285 15.53 22.58 6.11
N ARG A 286 14.68 23.31 6.82
CA ARG A 286 15.00 23.77 8.18
C ARG A 286 14.80 22.61 9.14
N VAL A 287 15.73 21.67 9.12
CA VAL A 287 15.88 20.72 10.21
C VAL A 287 16.26 21.52 11.46
N LYS A 288 15.30 21.85 12.31
CA LYS A 288 15.62 22.31 13.66
C LYS A 288 16.28 21.14 14.36
N GLU A 289 17.58 21.25 14.64
CA GLU A 289 18.25 20.33 15.54
C GLU A 289 17.47 20.28 16.86
N MET A 290 16.75 19.19 17.07
CA MET A 290 16.14 18.93 18.37
C MET A 290 17.26 18.56 19.33
N LYS A 291 17.62 19.48 20.20
CA LYS A 291 18.46 19.15 21.35
C LYS A 291 17.75 18.07 22.18
N LEU A 292 18.27 16.86 22.10
CA LEU A 292 17.86 15.77 23.00
C LEU A 292 18.07 16.25 24.44
N LYS A 293 16.98 16.40 25.23
CA LYS A 293 17.11 16.57 26.67
C LYS A 293 17.78 15.30 27.20
N LYS A 294 18.98 15.47 27.82
CA LYS A 294 19.58 14.37 28.56
C LYS A 294 18.54 13.88 29.57
N LEU A 295 18.15 12.61 29.42
CA LEU A 295 17.46 11.89 30.48
C LEU A 295 18.45 11.81 31.65
N ASN A 296 18.20 12.55 32.72
CA ASN A 296 18.92 12.33 33.95
C ASN A 296 18.50 10.98 34.49
N ASN A 297 19.50 10.11 34.71
CA ASN A 297 19.35 8.82 35.36
C ASN A 297 18.77 8.97 36.76
#